data_ecc3ca7957bfaa69e90571f3b978e4a1
#
_entry.id   ecc3ca7957bfaa69e90571f3b978e4a1
#
_cell.length_a   1.000
_cell.length_b   1.000
_cell.length_c   1.000
_cell.angle_alpha   90.00
_cell.angle_beta   90.00
_cell.angle_gamma   90.00
#
_symmetry.space_group_name_H-M   'P 1'
#
loop_
_entity.id
_entity.type
_entity.pdbx_description
1 polymer ?
#
loop_
_entity_poly.entity_id
_entity_poly.type
_entity_poly.pdbx_seq_one_letter_code
_entity_poly.pdbx_strand_id
1 'polypeptide(L)'
;TLVPPAIANKVGKTLVTAPRRVAVRSAAHRLAQLSDSAKVGYSIRGEHKDGELVEFVTPGVLLNRLLKDPGLEGVNAVVIDEVHERQLDTDLVLAMCMEVALLRDDLYLAAMSATLDAQKFAVHMGAQILSTEAVTHPLDIKYASHAERIQGTREFYRHVAAQTDSEHRTLVFVPGVREVDLVCGFLDDAKPLHGRQTSKEQDETLRGENRVVVATSVAESSITVPGV
;
A
#
# COMPACT_ATOMS: atom_id res chain seq x y z
N THR A 1 4.05 -8.32 4.49
CA THR A 1 3.35 -8.34 5.79
C THR A 1 4.12 -9.11 6.87
N LEU A 2 5.01 -10.06 6.53
CA LEU A 2 5.73 -10.89 7.50
C LEU A 2 7.08 -10.31 7.95
N VAL A 3 7.70 -9.43 7.17
CA VAL A 3 9.00 -8.82 7.50
C VAL A 3 8.92 -7.92 8.73
N PRO A 4 7.98 -6.97 8.84
CA PRO A 4 7.89 -6.10 10.02
C PRO A 4 7.75 -6.84 11.35
N PRO A 5 6.87 -7.84 11.52
CA PRO A 5 6.78 -8.56 12.79
C PRO A 5 8.02 -9.42 13.06
N ALA A 6 8.73 -9.91 12.04
CA ALA A 6 9.99 -10.62 12.24
C ALA A 6 11.09 -9.70 12.80
N ILE A 7 11.15 -8.46 12.33
CA ILE A 7 12.04 -7.42 12.88
C ILE A 7 11.61 -7.10 14.31
N ALA A 8 10.32 -6.77 14.51
CA ALA A 8 9.78 -6.37 15.79
C ALA A 8 10.01 -7.41 16.92
N ASN A 9 9.88 -8.69 16.59
CA ASN A 9 10.17 -9.77 17.55
C ASN A 9 11.64 -9.85 17.98
N LYS A 10 12.56 -9.28 17.20
CA LYS A 10 14.00 -9.28 17.51
C LYS A 10 14.45 -8.03 18.24
N VAL A 11 13.95 -6.87 17.80
CA VAL A 11 14.50 -5.59 18.27
C VAL A 11 13.52 -4.76 19.07
N GLY A 12 12.22 -5.02 19.04
CA GLY A 12 11.22 -4.29 19.77
C GLY A 12 10.30 -3.44 18.90
N LYS A 13 9.82 -2.31 19.43
CA LYS A 13 8.79 -1.48 18.76
C LYS A 13 9.23 -1.02 17.39
N THR A 14 8.42 -1.39 16.39
CA THR A 14 8.69 -1.15 14.97
C THR A 14 7.60 -0.30 14.34
N LEU A 15 8.00 0.81 13.72
CA LEU A 15 7.15 1.60 12.84
C LEU A 15 7.28 1.12 11.40
N VAL A 16 6.17 1.00 10.70
CA VAL A 16 6.13 0.56 9.29
C VAL A 16 5.39 1.60 8.47
N THR A 17 6.04 2.18 7.46
CA THR A 17 5.32 3.09 6.56
C THR A 17 4.71 2.34 5.39
N ALA A 18 3.53 2.78 4.97
CA ALA A 18 2.97 2.44 3.67
C ALA A 18 2.38 3.71 3.04
N PRO A 19 2.51 3.89 1.71
CA PRO A 19 2.24 5.18 1.07
C PRO A 19 0.78 5.61 1.10
N ARG A 20 -0.14 4.67 1.27
CA ARG A 20 -1.59 4.91 1.20
C ARG A 20 -2.30 4.55 2.50
N ARG A 21 -3.26 5.38 2.92
CA ARG A 21 -4.06 5.16 4.15
C ARG A 21 -4.74 3.78 4.17
N VAL A 22 -5.30 3.37 3.03
CA VAL A 22 -5.96 2.06 2.91
C VAL A 22 -4.95 0.92 3.05
N ALA A 23 -3.74 1.06 2.52
CA ALA A 23 -2.65 0.08 2.67
C ALA A 23 -2.22 -0.07 4.13
N VAL A 24 -2.04 1.05 4.84
CA VAL A 24 -1.72 1.07 6.28
C VAL A 24 -2.74 0.28 7.08
N ARG A 25 -4.04 0.55 6.87
CA ARG A 25 -5.10 -0.16 7.59
C ARG A 25 -5.19 -1.64 7.21
N SER A 26 -5.15 -1.95 5.92
CA SER A 26 -5.21 -3.33 5.42
C SER A 26 -4.06 -4.17 5.95
N ALA A 27 -2.83 -3.62 5.95
CA ALA A 27 -1.65 -4.29 6.51
C ALA A 27 -1.78 -4.52 8.02
N ALA A 28 -2.22 -3.50 8.77
CA ALA A 28 -2.44 -3.61 10.21
C ALA A 28 -3.54 -4.65 10.54
N HIS A 29 -4.68 -4.60 9.86
CA HIS A 29 -5.76 -5.58 10.06
C HIS A 29 -5.30 -6.99 9.70
N ARG A 30 -4.58 -7.16 8.59
CA ARG A 30 -4.07 -8.48 8.19
C ARG A 30 -3.09 -9.03 9.21
N LEU A 31 -2.16 -8.21 9.70
CA LEU A 31 -1.23 -8.66 10.73
C LEU A 31 -1.93 -8.97 12.05
N ALA A 32 -2.91 -8.17 12.45
CA ALA A 32 -3.71 -8.42 13.66
C ALA A 32 -4.55 -9.72 13.60
N GLN A 33 -4.94 -10.15 12.40
CA GLN A 33 -5.61 -11.46 12.20
C GLN A 33 -4.62 -12.64 12.32
N LEU A 34 -3.35 -12.41 11.98
CA LEU A 34 -2.31 -13.44 12.00
C LEU A 34 -1.58 -13.54 13.35
N SER A 35 -1.77 -12.56 14.22
CA SER A 35 -1.08 -12.43 15.50
C SER A 35 -2.01 -11.89 16.59
N ASP A 36 -1.46 -11.61 17.77
CA ASP A 36 -2.21 -10.92 18.82
C ASP A 36 -2.53 -9.48 18.39
N SER A 37 -3.83 -9.16 18.34
CA SER A 37 -4.33 -7.87 17.87
C SER A 37 -3.92 -6.67 18.75
N ALA A 38 -3.57 -6.89 20.04
CA ALA A 38 -3.07 -5.85 20.93
C ALA A 38 -1.67 -5.38 20.54
N LYS A 39 -0.88 -6.24 19.90
CA LYS A 39 0.49 -5.93 19.47
C LYS A 39 0.56 -5.08 18.19
N VAL A 40 -0.57 -4.94 17.49
CA VAL A 40 -0.63 -4.30 16.16
C VAL A 40 -1.51 -3.08 16.19
N GLY A 41 -0.91 -1.94 15.88
CA GLY A 41 -1.57 -0.66 15.75
C GLY A 41 -1.42 -0.04 14.36
N TYR A 42 -2.09 1.08 14.17
CA TYR A 42 -1.88 1.93 13.00
C TYR A 42 -2.22 3.39 13.31
N SER A 43 -1.62 4.29 12.54
CA SER A 43 -1.89 5.72 12.67
C SER A 43 -1.91 6.36 11.28
N ILE A 44 -3.06 6.92 10.93
CA ILE A 44 -3.28 7.69 9.70
C ILE A 44 -3.99 8.99 10.05
N ARG A 45 -4.08 9.92 9.12
CA ARG A 45 -4.78 11.18 9.37
C ARG A 45 -6.24 10.94 9.75
N GLY A 46 -6.61 11.27 10.99
CA GLY A 46 -7.97 11.18 11.51
C GLY A 46 -8.35 9.82 12.10
N GLU A 47 -7.48 8.81 12.05
CA GLU A 47 -7.70 7.50 12.65
C GLU A 47 -6.44 6.99 13.34
N HIS A 48 -6.60 6.41 14.52
CA HIS A 48 -5.52 5.85 15.30
C HIS A 48 -5.99 4.61 16.06
N LYS A 49 -5.13 3.61 16.11
CA LYS A 49 -5.25 2.44 16.98
C LYS A 49 -3.88 2.13 17.56
N ASP A 50 -3.78 2.09 18.88
CA ASP A 50 -2.53 1.75 19.54
C ASP A 50 -2.07 0.33 19.21
N GLY A 51 -0.75 0.15 19.16
CA GLY A 51 -0.08 -1.13 19.01
C GLY A 51 1.20 -1.15 19.82
N GLU A 52 1.38 -2.22 20.59
CA GLU A 52 2.54 -2.33 21.48
C GLU A 52 3.84 -2.60 20.73
N LEU A 53 3.80 -3.41 19.66
CA LEU A 53 4.99 -3.93 19.00
C LEU A 53 5.15 -3.44 17.58
N VAL A 54 4.11 -3.47 16.77
CA VAL A 54 4.13 -3.01 15.37
C VAL A 54 3.09 -1.94 15.16
N GLU A 55 3.47 -0.81 14.61
CA GLU A 55 2.54 0.24 14.24
C GLU A 55 2.73 0.64 12.77
N PHE A 56 1.67 0.49 11.99
CA PHE A 56 1.64 0.93 10.60
C PHE A 56 1.24 2.40 10.52
N VAL A 57 1.99 3.19 9.75
CA VAL A 57 1.77 4.63 9.63
C VAL A 57 1.88 5.09 8.16
N THR A 58 1.24 6.20 7.81
CA THR A 58 1.57 6.86 6.54
C THR A 58 2.87 7.68 6.66
N PRO A 59 3.61 7.91 5.57
CA PRO A 59 4.82 8.74 5.61
C PRO A 59 4.59 10.11 6.25
N GLY A 60 3.48 10.79 5.94
CA GLY A 60 3.14 12.08 6.56
C GLY A 60 2.91 12.02 8.07
N VAL A 61 2.43 10.89 8.62
CA VAL A 61 2.32 10.69 10.08
C VAL A 61 3.70 10.51 10.70
N LEU A 62 4.58 9.71 10.08
CA LEU A 62 5.94 9.52 10.56
C LEU A 62 6.75 10.82 10.46
N LEU A 63 6.59 11.58 9.38
CA LEU A 63 7.20 12.90 9.24
C LEU A 63 6.81 13.83 10.40
N ASN A 64 5.52 13.89 10.75
CA ASN A 64 5.06 14.70 11.88
C ASN A 64 5.61 14.20 13.23
N ARG A 65 5.87 12.91 13.39
CA ARG A 65 6.54 12.37 14.60
C ARG A 65 8.00 12.82 14.64
N LEU A 66 8.74 12.66 13.56
CA LEU A 66 10.15 13.09 13.46
C LEU A 66 10.32 14.59 13.72
N LEU A 67 9.35 15.43 13.33
CA LEU A 67 9.39 16.86 13.63
C LEU A 67 9.15 17.17 15.13
N LYS A 68 8.44 16.33 15.86
CA LYS A 68 8.15 16.51 17.29
C LYS A 68 9.15 15.79 18.18
N ASP A 69 9.61 14.65 17.75
CA ASP A 69 10.56 13.76 18.40
C ASP A 69 11.59 13.30 17.36
N PRO A 70 12.62 14.11 17.09
CA PRO A 70 13.65 13.78 16.11
C PRO A 70 14.40 12.49 16.41
N GLY A 71 14.47 12.10 17.67
CA GLY A 71 15.12 10.87 18.12
C GLY A 71 14.27 9.61 17.98
N LEU A 72 12.96 9.72 17.72
CA LEU A 72 12.00 8.60 17.75
C LEU A 72 12.13 7.76 19.04
N GLU A 73 12.07 8.40 20.20
CA GLU A 73 12.23 7.72 21.49
C GLU A 73 11.25 6.55 21.64
N GLY A 74 11.74 5.42 22.16
CA GLY A 74 10.96 4.19 22.34
C GLY A 74 10.66 3.42 21.04
N VAL A 75 11.17 3.85 19.89
CA VAL A 75 11.11 3.10 18.62
C VAL A 75 12.47 2.43 18.38
N ASN A 76 12.46 1.14 18.09
CA ASN A 76 13.66 0.33 17.85
C ASN A 76 13.90 0.04 16.38
N ALA A 77 12.86 0.09 15.55
CA ALA A 77 13.02 -0.07 14.11
C ALA A 77 12.03 0.79 13.31
N VAL A 78 12.49 1.22 12.14
CA VAL A 78 11.63 1.82 11.11
C VAL A 78 11.76 1.01 9.83
N VAL A 79 10.62 0.60 9.28
CA VAL A 79 10.52 -0.10 8.00
C VAL A 79 9.79 0.80 7.01
N ILE A 80 10.45 1.19 5.95
CA ILE A 80 9.87 2.05 4.90
C ILE A 80 9.50 1.17 3.72
N ASP A 81 8.21 1.01 3.50
CA ASP A 81 7.68 0.16 2.43
C ASP A 81 7.44 0.94 1.15
N GLU A 82 7.49 0.24 0.01
CA GLU A 82 7.24 0.76 -1.34
C GLU A 82 8.15 1.95 -1.72
N VAL A 83 9.41 1.93 -1.30
CA VAL A 83 10.36 3.02 -1.62
C VAL A 83 10.53 3.26 -3.12
N HIS A 84 10.22 2.29 -3.96
CA HIS A 84 10.29 2.40 -5.42
C HIS A 84 9.20 3.32 -6.02
N GLU A 85 8.12 3.63 -5.28
CA GLU A 85 7.11 4.59 -5.75
C GLU A 85 7.64 6.03 -5.79
N ARG A 86 8.77 6.33 -5.15
CA ARG A 86 9.46 7.62 -5.15
C ARG A 86 8.55 8.80 -4.78
N GLN A 87 7.65 8.59 -3.83
CA GLN A 87 6.82 9.67 -3.31
C GLN A 87 7.65 10.62 -2.44
N LEU A 88 7.44 11.92 -2.58
CA LEU A 88 8.21 12.95 -1.89
C LEU A 88 8.23 12.75 -0.37
N ASP A 89 7.06 12.48 0.24
CA ASP A 89 6.96 12.25 1.69
C ASP A 89 7.72 11.00 2.13
N THR A 90 7.72 9.94 1.31
CA THR A 90 8.45 8.70 1.58
C THR A 90 9.96 8.91 1.49
N ASP A 91 10.43 9.60 0.44
CA ASP A 91 11.85 9.93 0.24
C ASP A 91 12.36 10.84 1.38
N LEU A 92 11.56 11.82 1.80
CA LEU A 92 11.92 12.70 2.91
C LEU A 92 12.01 11.97 4.25
N VAL A 93 11.02 11.10 4.53
CA VAL A 93 11.03 10.28 5.75
C VAL A 93 12.22 9.33 5.76
N LEU A 94 12.55 8.71 4.62
CA LEU A 94 13.73 7.85 4.49
C LEU A 94 15.00 8.64 4.84
N ALA A 95 15.19 9.82 4.25
CA ALA A 95 16.37 10.65 4.50
C ALA A 95 16.46 11.04 5.99
N MET A 96 15.36 11.49 6.60
CA MET A 96 15.34 11.83 8.03
C MET A 96 15.62 10.62 8.92
N CYS A 97 15.06 9.44 8.62
CA CYS A 97 15.35 8.23 9.37
C CYS A 97 16.81 7.77 9.23
N MET A 98 17.44 8.00 8.07
CA MET A 98 18.87 7.74 7.89
C MET A 98 19.71 8.65 8.79
N GLU A 99 19.38 9.93 8.91
CA GLU A 99 20.07 10.86 9.84
C GLU A 99 19.90 10.41 11.30
N VAL A 100 18.69 9.98 11.68
CA VAL A 100 18.46 9.46 13.04
C VAL A 100 19.28 8.19 13.29
N ALA A 101 19.34 7.27 12.32
CA ALA A 101 20.12 6.04 12.45
C ALA A 101 21.64 6.27 12.54
N LEU A 102 22.16 7.39 12.01
CA LEU A 102 23.56 7.80 12.22
C LEU A 102 23.83 8.27 13.65
N LEU A 103 22.80 8.71 14.37
CA LEU A 103 22.90 9.23 15.74
C LEU A 103 22.48 8.21 16.80
N ARG A 104 21.84 7.12 16.37
CA ARG A 104 21.29 6.09 17.25
C ARG A 104 21.71 4.69 16.78
N ASP A 105 22.70 4.11 17.46
CA ASP A 105 23.17 2.74 17.17
C ASP A 105 22.13 1.65 17.45
N ASP A 106 21.08 1.98 18.22
CA ASP A 106 19.99 1.07 18.59
C ASP A 106 18.77 1.15 17.65
N LEU A 107 18.79 2.03 16.63
CA LEU A 107 17.70 2.17 15.67
C LEU A 107 18.00 1.37 14.38
N TYR A 108 17.18 0.36 14.11
CA TYR A 108 17.24 -0.41 12.87
C TYR A 108 16.41 0.26 11.78
N LEU A 109 17.02 0.49 10.60
CA LEU A 109 16.35 1.04 9.44
C LEU A 109 16.31 0.01 8.32
N ALA A 110 15.13 -0.26 7.77
CA ALA A 110 14.94 -1.12 6.62
C ALA A 110 14.07 -0.44 5.56
N ALA A 111 14.43 -0.61 4.28
CA ALA A 111 13.62 -0.20 3.14
C ALA A 111 13.16 -1.44 2.37
N MET A 112 11.90 -1.47 1.96
CA MET A 112 11.32 -2.55 1.18
C MET A 112 10.91 -2.05 -0.20
N SER A 113 11.21 -2.84 -1.23
CA SER A 113 10.91 -2.51 -2.62
C SER A 113 10.55 -3.77 -3.40
N ALA A 114 9.57 -3.68 -4.28
CA ALA A 114 9.19 -4.75 -5.20
C ALA A 114 10.01 -4.75 -6.51
N THR A 115 10.85 -3.76 -6.74
CA THR A 115 11.60 -3.59 -7.99
C THR A 115 13.12 -3.75 -7.82
N LEU A 116 13.82 -3.92 -8.95
CA LEU A 116 15.27 -4.14 -9.04
C LEU A 116 16.14 -2.91 -8.66
N ASP A 117 15.56 -1.76 -8.38
CA ASP A 117 16.32 -0.56 -7.96
C ASP A 117 16.88 -0.63 -6.52
N ALA A 118 16.75 -1.78 -5.86
CA ALA A 118 17.29 -2.03 -4.51
C ALA A 118 18.77 -1.67 -4.37
N GLN A 119 19.57 -1.85 -5.43
CA GLN A 119 20.99 -1.52 -5.42
C GLN A 119 21.27 -0.03 -5.16
N LYS A 120 20.49 0.86 -5.77
CA LYS A 120 20.64 2.31 -5.55
C LYS A 120 20.32 2.72 -4.12
N PHE A 121 19.26 2.15 -3.55
CA PHE A 121 18.90 2.38 -2.15
C PHE A 121 19.96 1.80 -1.20
N ALA A 122 20.42 0.58 -1.45
CA ALA A 122 21.43 -0.05 -0.61
C ALA A 122 22.74 0.74 -0.56
N VAL A 123 23.23 1.23 -1.70
CA VAL A 123 24.43 2.09 -1.76
C VAL A 123 24.19 3.38 -0.98
N HIS A 124 23.05 4.03 -1.17
CA HIS A 124 22.72 5.29 -0.50
C HIS A 124 22.56 5.12 1.02
N MET A 125 21.96 4.03 1.46
CA MET A 125 21.75 3.72 2.87
C MET A 125 22.97 3.06 3.54
N GLY A 126 23.99 2.66 2.81
CA GLY A 126 25.07 1.82 3.33
C GLY A 126 24.55 0.45 3.84
N ALA A 127 23.47 -0.07 3.25
CA ALA A 127 22.75 -1.23 3.74
C ALA A 127 23.03 -2.49 2.92
N GLN A 128 22.79 -3.67 3.52
CA GLN A 128 22.80 -4.94 2.83
C GLN A 128 21.47 -5.20 2.13
N ILE A 129 21.53 -5.84 0.97
CA ILE A 129 20.34 -6.28 0.25
C ILE A 129 20.00 -7.71 0.67
N LEU A 130 18.76 -7.89 1.13
CA LEU A 130 18.14 -9.20 1.31
C LEU A 130 17.12 -9.39 0.19
N SER A 131 17.38 -10.31 -0.71
CA SER A 131 16.48 -10.63 -1.82
C SER A 131 15.81 -11.97 -1.59
N THR A 132 14.54 -12.06 -1.94
CA THR A 132 13.79 -13.31 -1.97
C THR A 132 13.05 -13.40 -3.30
N GLU A 133 13.14 -14.57 -3.93
CA GLU A 133 12.36 -14.84 -5.13
C GLU A 133 10.98 -15.34 -4.72
N ALA A 134 9.95 -14.68 -5.23
CA ALA A 134 8.58 -15.17 -5.10
C ALA A 134 8.20 -15.97 -6.34
N VAL A 135 7.47 -17.07 -6.14
CA VAL A 135 6.83 -17.77 -7.26
C VAL A 135 5.71 -16.88 -7.78
N THR A 136 5.88 -16.38 -8.99
CA THR A 136 4.85 -15.61 -9.68
C THR A 136 3.89 -16.55 -10.41
N HIS A 137 2.60 -16.27 -10.32
CA HIS A 137 1.62 -16.97 -11.14
C HIS A 137 1.80 -16.58 -12.63
N PRO A 138 1.51 -17.49 -13.58
CA PRO A 138 1.54 -17.17 -15.00
C PRO A 138 0.64 -15.97 -15.30
N LEU A 139 1.15 -15.03 -16.11
CA LEU A 139 0.42 -13.85 -16.57
C LEU A 139 0.09 -14.02 -18.03
N ASP A 140 -1.21 -14.04 -18.38
CA ASP A 140 -1.71 -14.03 -19.75
C ASP A 140 -2.12 -12.60 -20.12
N ILE A 141 -1.34 -11.95 -20.99
CA ILE A 141 -1.57 -10.56 -21.41
C ILE A 141 -2.37 -10.54 -22.68
N LYS A 142 -3.58 -9.96 -22.64
CA LYS A 142 -4.47 -9.80 -23.79
C LYS A 142 -4.72 -8.34 -24.09
N TYR A 143 -4.64 -7.97 -25.36
CA TYR A 143 -4.95 -6.63 -25.84
C TYR A 143 -6.31 -6.61 -26.51
N ALA A 144 -7.24 -5.84 -25.96
CA ALA A 144 -8.54 -5.63 -26.59
C ALA A 144 -8.41 -4.57 -27.71
N SER A 145 -8.95 -4.87 -28.88
CA SER A 145 -9.07 -3.88 -29.94
C SER A 145 -10.23 -2.92 -29.64
N HIS A 146 -10.02 -1.63 -29.89
CA HIS A 146 -11.05 -0.62 -29.78
C HIS A 146 -11.10 0.20 -31.08
N ALA A 147 -12.28 0.31 -31.69
CA ALA A 147 -12.48 1.04 -32.95
C ALA A 147 -12.29 2.56 -32.76
N GLU A 148 -12.65 3.10 -31.60
CA GLU A 148 -12.50 4.52 -31.26
C GLU A 148 -11.33 4.75 -30.32
N ARG A 149 -10.37 5.55 -30.77
CA ARG A 149 -9.15 5.86 -29.98
C ARG A 149 -9.30 6.99 -28.98
N ILE A 150 -10.51 7.53 -28.78
CA ILE A 150 -10.74 8.70 -27.94
C ILE A 150 -10.90 8.23 -26.49
N GLN A 151 -9.80 8.20 -25.72
CA GLN A 151 -9.85 8.03 -24.28
C GLN A 151 -10.71 9.13 -23.65
N GLY A 152 -11.47 8.76 -22.61
CA GLY A 152 -12.30 9.70 -21.87
C GLY A 152 -13.74 9.85 -22.37
N THR A 153 -14.11 9.20 -23.48
CA THR A 153 -15.51 9.16 -23.95
C THR A 153 -16.33 8.11 -23.21
N ARG A 154 -17.64 8.30 -23.15
CA ARG A 154 -18.56 7.33 -22.56
C ARG A 154 -18.54 5.98 -23.27
N GLU A 155 -18.37 6.00 -24.58
CA GLU A 155 -18.26 4.81 -25.44
C GLU A 155 -17.00 4.01 -25.11
N PHE A 156 -15.87 4.68 -24.88
CA PHE A 156 -14.64 4.03 -24.45
C PHE A 156 -14.83 3.30 -23.12
N TYR A 157 -15.44 3.93 -22.10
CA TYR A 157 -15.65 3.28 -20.81
C TYR A 157 -16.73 2.21 -20.82
N ARG A 158 -17.70 2.28 -21.74
CA ARG A 158 -18.62 1.17 -22.00
C ARG A 158 -17.87 -0.03 -22.59
N HIS A 159 -16.92 0.21 -23.50
CA HIS A 159 -16.05 -0.86 -24.02
C HIS A 159 -15.18 -1.46 -22.92
N VAL A 160 -14.59 -0.65 -22.03
CA VAL A 160 -13.83 -1.14 -20.86
C VAL A 160 -14.70 -2.05 -19.99
N ALA A 161 -15.93 -1.63 -19.67
CA ALA A 161 -16.86 -2.45 -18.89
C ALA A 161 -17.18 -3.79 -19.60
N ALA A 162 -17.30 -3.79 -20.92
CA ALA A 162 -17.57 -5.00 -21.71
C ALA A 162 -16.37 -6.00 -21.74
N GLN A 163 -15.17 -5.58 -21.33
CA GLN A 163 -13.99 -6.46 -21.21
C GLN A 163 -13.90 -7.16 -19.86
N THR A 164 -14.78 -6.85 -18.90
CA THR A 164 -14.76 -7.51 -17.59
C THR A 164 -15.19 -8.97 -17.75
N ASP A 165 -14.49 -9.86 -17.06
CA ASP A 165 -14.80 -11.27 -17.04
C ASP A 165 -16.11 -11.53 -16.26
N SER A 166 -16.95 -12.42 -16.81
CA SER A 166 -18.19 -12.84 -16.15
C SER A 166 -18.00 -14.00 -15.15
N GLU A 167 -16.86 -14.69 -15.22
CA GLU A 167 -16.58 -15.89 -14.42
C GLU A 167 -15.65 -15.64 -13.25
N HIS A 168 -14.74 -14.64 -13.39
CA HIS A 168 -13.72 -14.36 -12.40
C HIS A 168 -13.89 -12.97 -11.78
N ARG A 169 -13.38 -12.79 -10.57
CA ARG A 169 -13.32 -11.49 -9.95
C ARG A 169 -12.34 -10.59 -10.70
N THR A 170 -12.79 -9.42 -11.12
CA THR A 170 -12.03 -8.52 -11.99
C THR A 170 -11.72 -7.20 -11.29
N LEU A 171 -10.45 -6.76 -11.37
CA LEU A 171 -10.03 -5.42 -10.96
C LEU A 171 -9.79 -4.57 -12.21
N VAL A 172 -10.54 -3.48 -12.33
CA VAL A 172 -10.46 -2.53 -13.46
C VAL A 172 -9.79 -1.25 -13.00
N PHE A 173 -8.68 -0.86 -13.64
CA PHE A 173 -8.02 0.41 -13.36
C PHE A 173 -8.46 1.49 -14.34
N VAL A 174 -8.82 2.66 -13.80
CA VAL A 174 -9.19 3.84 -14.56
C VAL A 174 -8.54 5.10 -13.99
N PRO A 175 -8.36 6.18 -14.79
CA PRO A 175 -7.56 7.34 -14.40
C PRO A 175 -8.12 8.14 -13.21
N GLY A 176 -9.42 8.20 -13.01
CA GLY A 176 -10.03 9.06 -12.00
C GLY A 176 -11.38 8.60 -11.51
N VAL A 177 -11.90 9.32 -10.49
CA VAL A 177 -13.17 8.99 -9.83
C VAL A 177 -14.36 9.06 -10.79
N ARG A 178 -14.38 10.05 -11.69
CA ARG A 178 -15.43 10.16 -12.72
C ARG A 178 -15.49 8.92 -13.61
N GLU A 179 -14.35 8.40 -13.99
CA GLU A 179 -14.23 7.21 -14.82
C GLU A 179 -14.61 5.94 -14.05
N VAL A 180 -14.28 5.89 -12.73
CA VAL A 180 -14.79 4.84 -11.84
C VAL A 180 -16.32 4.81 -11.84
N ASP A 181 -16.96 5.96 -11.63
CA ASP A 181 -18.43 6.07 -11.61
C ASP A 181 -19.05 5.68 -12.95
N LEU A 182 -18.41 6.08 -14.07
CA LEU A 182 -18.87 5.72 -15.41
C LEU A 182 -18.82 4.21 -15.65
N VAL A 183 -17.72 3.55 -15.32
CA VAL A 183 -17.57 2.09 -15.54
C VAL A 183 -18.51 1.33 -14.60
N CYS A 184 -18.58 1.70 -13.32
CA CYS A 184 -19.55 1.12 -12.38
C CYS A 184 -20.99 1.25 -12.87
N GLY A 185 -21.35 2.37 -13.51
CA GLY A 185 -22.68 2.60 -14.05
C GLY A 185 -23.06 1.72 -15.25
N PHE A 186 -22.11 0.99 -15.85
CA PHE A 186 -22.34 0.02 -16.93
C PHE A 186 -22.39 -1.43 -16.44
N LEU A 187 -22.16 -1.69 -15.17
CA LEU A 187 -22.04 -3.01 -14.57
C LEU A 187 -22.97 -3.17 -13.38
N ASP A 188 -23.69 -4.27 -13.29
CA ASP A 188 -24.67 -4.53 -12.22
C ASP A 188 -24.00 -4.89 -10.89
N ASP A 189 -22.84 -5.56 -10.92
CA ASP A 189 -22.09 -6.03 -9.73
C ASP A 189 -20.67 -5.43 -9.70
N ALA A 190 -20.58 -4.12 -9.75
CA ALA A 190 -19.32 -3.40 -9.62
C ALA A 190 -19.31 -2.48 -8.39
N LYS A 191 -18.17 -2.40 -7.72
CA LYS A 191 -17.95 -1.49 -6.59
C LYS A 191 -16.77 -0.57 -6.89
N PRO A 192 -16.91 0.72 -6.56
CA PRO A 192 -15.83 1.69 -6.70
C PRO A 192 -14.75 1.49 -5.63
N LEU A 193 -13.49 1.81 -5.97
CA LEU A 193 -12.37 1.88 -5.04
C LEU A 193 -11.47 3.08 -5.36
N HIS A 194 -11.59 4.14 -4.59
CA HIS A 194 -10.83 5.38 -4.80
C HIS A 194 -10.59 6.17 -3.51
N GLY A 195 -9.65 7.10 -3.53
CA GLY A 195 -9.21 7.85 -2.35
C GLY A 195 -10.21 8.84 -1.76
N ARG A 196 -11.35 9.13 -2.43
CA ARG A 196 -12.42 10.00 -1.90
C ARG A 196 -13.44 9.26 -1.04
N GLN A 197 -13.44 7.93 -1.08
CA GLN A 197 -14.30 7.12 -0.23
C GLN A 197 -13.86 7.18 1.24
N THR A 198 -14.83 6.97 2.13
CA THR A 198 -14.54 6.75 3.54
C THR A 198 -13.79 5.43 3.74
N SER A 199 -13.10 5.32 4.85
CA SER A 199 -12.41 4.09 5.25
C SER A 199 -13.33 2.87 5.25
N LYS A 200 -14.56 3.05 5.73
CA LYS A 200 -15.56 1.99 5.79
C LYS A 200 -15.98 1.50 4.39
N GLU A 201 -16.26 2.43 3.48
CA GLU A 201 -16.63 2.09 2.10
C GLU A 201 -15.50 1.34 1.37
N GLN A 202 -14.24 1.77 1.56
CA GLN A 202 -13.09 1.06 0.99
C GLN A 202 -12.98 -0.36 1.54
N ASP A 203 -13.12 -0.53 2.86
CA ASP A 203 -13.06 -1.84 3.51
C ASP A 203 -14.20 -2.75 3.05
N GLU A 204 -15.40 -2.23 2.89
CA GLU A 204 -16.55 -2.96 2.35
C GLU A 204 -16.31 -3.44 0.92
N THR A 205 -15.72 -2.57 0.07
CA THR A 205 -15.36 -2.94 -1.30
C THR A 205 -14.30 -4.04 -1.33
N LEU A 206 -13.26 -3.93 -0.51
CA LEU A 206 -12.16 -4.90 -0.48
C LEU A 206 -12.57 -6.26 0.07
N ARG A 207 -13.44 -6.28 1.10
CA ARG A 207 -13.92 -7.51 1.77
C ARG A 207 -15.15 -8.09 1.11
N GLY A 208 -15.87 -7.30 0.30
CA GLY A 208 -17.10 -7.71 -0.34
C GLY A 208 -16.90 -8.80 -1.37
N GLU A 209 -18.00 -9.49 -1.70
CA GLU A 209 -18.05 -10.56 -2.70
C GLU A 209 -18.35 -10.02 -4.11
N ASN A 210 -18.35 -8.70 -4.29
CA ASN A 210 -18.59 -8.05 -5.58
C ASN A 210 -17.62 -8.57 -6.65
N ARG A 211 -18.15 -8.89 -7.82
CA ARG A 211 -17.39 -9.50 -8.92
C ARG A 211 -16.41 -8.52 -9.56
N VAL A 212 -16.80 -7.27 -9.70
CA VAL A 212 -15.95 -6.26 -10.30
C VAL A 212 -15.61 -5.16 -9.30
N VAL A 213 -14.32 -4.84 -9.18
CA VAL A 213 -13.83 -3.68 -8.46
C VAL A 213 -13.26 -2.70 -9.48
N VAL A 214 -13.83 -1.49 -9.55
CA VAL A 214 -13.33 -0.43 -10.43
C VAL A 214 -12.53 0.56 -9.58
N ALA A 215 -11.25 0.66 -9.85
CA ALA A 215 -10.32 1.42 -9.00
C ALA A 215 -9.55 2.50 -9.76
N THR A 216 -9.18 3.55 -9.04
CA THR A 216 -8.08 4.42 -9.44
C THR A 216 -6.75 3.78 -9.05
N SER A 217 -5.63 4.48 -9.27
CA SER A 217 -4.30 4.05 -8.83
C SER A 217 -4.19 3.74 -7.31
N VAL A 218 -5.24 3.97 -6.52
CA VAL A 218 -5.27 3.61 -5.09
C VAL A 218 -5.04 2.12 -4.86
N ALA A 219 -5.43 1.26 -5.82
CA ALA A 219 -5.28 -0.19 -5.74
C ALA A 219 -4.07 -0.72 -6.55
N GLU A 220 -3.23 0.16 -7.12
CA GLU A 220 -2.10 -0.22 -7.97
C GLU A 220 -0.97 -0.88 -7.18
N SER A 221 -0.79 -0.47 -5.94
CA SER A 221 0.24 -1.02 -5.06
C SER A 221 -0.26 -1.13 -3.62
N SER A 222 0.41 -1.96 -2.83
CA SER A 222 0.19 -2.10 -1.38
C SER A 222 -1.22 -2.59 -0.96
N ILE A 223 -2.10 -2.92 -1.91
CA ILE A 223 -3.44 -3.45 -1.66
C ILE A 223 -3.61 -4.76 -2.40
N THR A 224 -4.06 -5.78 -1.69
CA THR A 224 -4.51 -7.03 -2.30
C THR A 224 -6.03 -7.05 -2.36
N VAL A 225 -6.60 -7.15 -3.53
CA VAL A 225 -8.02 -7.41 -3.73
C VAL A 225 -8.20 -8.92 -3.75
N PRO A 226 -8.82 -9.52 -2.73
CA PRO A 226 -8.94 -10.98 -2.67
C PRO A 226 -9.72 -11.55 -3.84
N GLY A 227 -9.26 -12.64 -4.43
CA GLY A 227 -9.93 -13.34 -5.52
C GLY A 227 -9.72 -12.75 -6.93
N VAL A 228 -8.88 -11.75 -7.06
CA VAL A 228 -8.44 -11.21 -8.35
C VAL A 228 -7.14 -11.88 -8.75
#